data_5634cc4151aaded0503a7ab06e91a5e0
#
_entry.id   5634cc4151aaded0503a7ab06e91a5e0
#
_cell.length_a   1.000
_cell.length_b   1.000
_cell.length_c   1.000
_cell.angle_alpha   90.00
_cell.angle_beta   90.00
_cell.angle_gamma   90.00
#
_symmetry.space_group_name_H-M   'P 1'
#
loop_
_entity.id
_entity.type
_entity.pdbx_description
1 polymer ?
#
loop_
_entity_poly.entity_id
_entity_poly.type
_entity_poly.pdbx_seq_one_letter_code
_entity_poly.pdbx_strand_id
1 'polypeptide(L)'
;MSRIFSFSTVGASLALAGLTIWPGVFQSERSVALDAAILTPEPITRNPILSSPGLRQQSGSQPQAPSDAEIRERTQKLIENQHRDDTAIDQYERIEHQVNRTAGANPRVLEDKLYRAVPTGSGTMKILLKEDNKPTDPILYRQQLQTWKELLELALKPDDPRAKLAYSKWQKRKTDRADLVDATRDAFLTKWLGQEMVNGRPCDVFDLNPNPAFHPHSIFQDAMTHITAKIWVDREQDQLARAEAHVMRDISFGGGILGKLYRGGVFSFQQTEVSSGVWLPARYQYDFMGRKFLFTFEEHQYIEASQYRHDGLPKQVLALVESEIAGGKVVNGDP
;
A
#
# COMPACT_ATOMS: atom_id res chain seq x y z
N MET A 1 23.98 21.10 -0.67
CA MET A 1 22.54 21.39 -0.49
C MET A 1 21.74 20.50 -1.44
N SER A 2 21.47 19.28 -1.04
CA SER A 2 20.72 18.30 -1.84
C SER A 2 19.31 18.25 -1.27
N ARG A 3 18.31 18.70 -2.04
CA ARG A 3 16.90 18.72 -1.64
C ARG A 3 16.35 17.31 -1.83
N ILE A 4 16.12 16.62 -0.73
CA ILE A 4 15.45 15.31 -0.69
C ILE A 4 13.95 15.56 -0.80
N PHE A 5 13.39 15.47 -2.01
CA PHE A 5 11.95 15.33 -2.20
C PHE A 5 11.63 13.84 -2.32
N SER A 6 11.30 13.20 -1.20
CA SER A 6 10.71 11.86 -1.19
C SER A 6 9.24 11.95 -1.56
N PHE A 7 8.89 11.75 -2.83
CA PHE A 7 7.51 11.55 -3.25
C PHE A 7 7.15 10.09 -3.05
N SER A 8 6.64 9.77 -1.85
CA SER A 8 6.06 8.47 -1.57
C SER A 8 4.67 8.41 -2.20
N THR A 9 4.56 7.73 -3.33
CA THR A 9 3.27 7.46 -3.98
C THR A 9 2.56 6.35 -3.23
N VAL A 10 1.48 6.71 -2.55
CA VAL A 10 0.54 5.76 -1.97
C VAL A 10 -0.20 5.06 -3.09
N GLY A 11 0.10 3.80 -3.26
CA GLY A 11 -0.63 2.93 -4.15
C GLY A 11 -1.43 1.92 -3.36
N ALA A 12 -2.72 2.09 -3.32
CA ALA A 12 -3.63 1.09 -2.81
C ALA A 12 -4.49 0.60 -3.95
N SER A 13 -4.08 -0.44 -4.63
CA SER A 13 -4.98 -1.18 -5.49
C SER A 13 -4.36 -2.50 -5.84
N LEU A 14 -4.95 -3.59 -5.38
CA LEU A 14 -4.58 -5.00 -5.61
C LEU A 14 -3.11 -5.35 -5.26
N ALA A 15 -2.84 -6.58 -4.90
CA ALA A 15 -1.49 -7.12 -4.70
C ALA A 15 -0.50 -6.85 -5.86
N LEU A 16 -1.01 -6.45 -7.01
CA LEU A 16 -0.29 -6.07 -8.21
C LEU A 16 0.16 -4.60 -8.22
N ALA A 17 -0.51 -3.72 -7.48
CA ALA A 17 -0.11 -2.32 -7.37
C ALA A 17 1.22 -2.13 -6.60
N GLY A 18 1.66 -3.11 -5.84
CA GLY A 18 3.03 -3.14 -5.30
C GLY A 18 4.11 -2.96 -6.37
N LEU A 19 3.85 -3.41 -7.59
CA LEU A 19 4.75 -3.21 -8.73
C LEU A 19 4.74 -1.78 -9.29
N THR A 20 3.68 -0.99 -9.03
CA THR A 20 3.61 0.43 -9.45
C THR A 20 4.27 1.40 -8.46
N ILE A 21 4.67 0.93 -7.28
CA ILE A 21 5.41 1.71 -6.26
C ILE A 21 6.91 1.83 -6.63
N TRP A 22 7.33 1.20 -7.69
CA TRP A 22 8.70 1.18 -8.20
C TRP A 22 9.44 2.54 -8.29
N PRO A 23 8.82 3.70 -8.53
CA PRO A 23 9.55 4.97 -8.50
C PRO A 23 10.11 5.36 -7.13
N GLY A 24 9.53 4.85 -6.02
CA GLY A 24 9.98 5.16 -4.65
C GLY A 24 11.17 4.31 -4.17
N VAL A 25 11.27 3.07 -4.63
CA VAL A 25 12.38 2.15 -4.30
C VAL A 25 13.73 2.66 -4.83
N PHE A 26 13.70 3.60 -5.75
CA PHE A 26 14.89 4.12 -6.42
C PHE A 26 15.59 5.29 -5.72
N GLN A 27 15.22 5.66 -4.51
CA GLN A 27 15.83 6.82 -3.80
C GLN A 27 16.37 6.48 -2.40
N SER A 28 16.87 5.28 -2.17
CA SER A 28 17.66 5.00 -0.97
C SER A 28 19.10 5.47 -1.18
N GLU A 29 19.43 6.66 -0.67
CA GLU A 29 20.81 7.09 -0.48
C GLU A 29 21.30 6.69 0.91
N ARG A 30 22.50 6.15 0.93
CA ARG A 30 23.36 5.62 1.96
C ARG A 30 23.21 6.27 3.35
N SER A 31 22.93 5.46 4.37
CA SER A 31 23.29 5.76 5.77
C SER A 31 24.55 5.01 6.15
N VAL A 32 25.46 5.73 6.76
CA VAL A 32 26.74 5.28 7.32
C VAL A 32 26.45 4.50 8.60
N ALA A 33 27.09 3.33 8.74
CA ALA A 33 26.99 2.47 9.91
C ALA A 33 27.57 3.15 11.16
N LEU A 34 26.84 3.07 12.27
CA LEU A 34 27.38 3.22 13.63
C LEU A 34 26.95 2.02 14.48
N ASP A 35 27.93 1.40 15.11
CA ASP A 35 27.80 0.30 16.04
C ASP A 35 26.90 0.63 17.23
N ALA A 36 26.00 -0.27 17.61
CA ALA A 36 25.35 -0.25 18.90
C ALA A 36 25.03 -1.65 19.43
N ALA A 37 25.31 -1.79 20.68
CA ALA A 37 25.43 -2.98 21.51
C ALA A 37 24.15 -3.81 21.67
N ILE A 38 24.37 -5.09 21.90
CA ILE A 38 23.51 -6.23 22.15
C ILE A 38 22.61 -6.01 23.38
N LEU A 39 21.28 -6.19 23.21
CA LEU A 39 20.37 -6.60 24.26
C LEU A 39 19.53 -7.77 23.78
N THR A 40 19.68 -8.90 24.46
CA THR A 40 18.97 -10.16 24.21
C THR A 40 17.53 -10.10 24.76
N PRO A 41 16.50 -10.52 24.02
CA PRO A 41 15.17 -10.80 24.57
C PRO A 41 15.03 -12.27 24.99
N GLU A 42 14.37 -12.48 26.11
CA GLU A 42 14.06 -13.79 26.70
C GLU A 42 13.04 -14.60 25.85
N PRO A 43 13.04 -15.93 25.98
CA PRO A 43 12.18 -16.80 25.19
C PRO A 43 10.74 -16.86 25.75
N ILE A 44 9.77 -16.68 24.86
CA ILE A 44 8.33 -16.86 25.15
C ILE A 44 8.00 -18.35 25.29
N THR A 45 7.63 -18.76 26.47
CA THR A 45 7.14 -20.11 26.81
C THR A 45 5.79 -20.39 26.15
N ARG A 46 5.71 -21.47 25.39
CA ARG A 46 4.46 -22.01 24.85
C ARG A 46 3.63 -22.64 25.97
N ASN A 47 2.42 -22.15 26.20
CA ASN A 47 1.42 -22.83 27.03
C ASN A 47 0.71 -23.93 26.22
N PRO A 48 0.44 -25.10 26.82
CA PRO A 48 -0.24 -26.21 26.16
C PRO A 48 -1.74 -25.93 26.01
N ILE A 49 -2.25 -26.31 24.85
CA ILE A 49 -3.68 -26.22 24.49
C ILE A 49 -4.48 -27.20 25.36
N LEU A 50 -5.34 -26.68 26.21
CA LEU A 50 -6.37 -27.45 26.89
C LEU A 50 -7.49 -27.81 25.90
N SER A 51 -7.67 -29.10 25.68
CA SER A 51 -8.78 -29.66 24.90
C SER A 51 -10.11 -29.44 25.63
N SER A 52 -11.00 -28.66 25.07
CA SER A 52 -12.38 -28.52 25.53
C SER A 52 -13.30 -29.49 24.79
N PRO A 53 -14.26 -30.11 25.44
CA PRO A 53 -15.11 -31.14 24.85
C PRO A 53 -16.28 -30.52 24.07
N GLY A 54 -16.50 -31.07 22.87
CA GLY A 54 -17.81 -31.27 22.27
C GLY A 54 -18.74 -30.07 22.11
N LEU A 55 -18.46 -29.19 21.12
CA LEU A 55 -19.55 -28.40 20.53
C LEU A 55 -20.20 -29.22 19.42
N ARG A 56 -21.51 -29.44 19.55
CA ARG A 56 -22.37 -30.05 18.54
C ARG A 56 -22.16 -29.37 17.21
N GLN A 57 -21.72 -30.11 16.19
CA GLN A 57 -21.83 -29.72 14.81
C GLN A 57 -23.30 -29.41 14.49
N GLN A 58 -23.66 -28.15 14.44
CA GLN A 58 -24.77 -27.71 13.63
C GLN A 58 -24.38 -28.00 12.18
N SER A 59 -25.16 -28.86 11.54
CA SER A 59 -25.12 -29.12 10.10
C SER A 59 -25.54 -27.84 9.36
N GLY A 60 -24.66 -26.86 9.33
CA GLY A 60 -24.73 -25.73 8.42
C GLY A 60 -24.41 -26.26 7.01
N SER A 61 -25.31 -26.08 6.07
CA SER A 61 -25.06 -26.30 4.65
C SER A 61 -23.69 -25.71 4.29
N GLN A 62 -22.80 -26.52 3.71
CA GLN A 62 -21.53 -26.02 3.20
C GLN A 62 -21.81 -24.84 2.26
N PRO A 63 -21.06 -23.73 2.36
CA PRO A 63 -21.24 -22.60 1.45
C PRO A 63 -21.14 -23.10 0.02
N GLN A 64 -22.16 -22.84 -0.76
CA GLN A 64 -22.17 -23.22 -2.17
C GLN A 64 -21.20 -22.30 -2.93
N ALA A 65 -20.36 -22.90 -3.80
CA ALA A 65 -19.49 -22.15 -4.66
C ALA A 65 -20.30 -21.23 -5.59
N PRO A 66 -19.91 -19.96 -5.76
CA PRO A 66 -20.56 -19.08 -6.72
C PRO A 66 -20.38 -19.61 -8.15
N SER A 67 -21.35 -19.35 -9.00
CA SER A 67 -21.25 -19.67 -10.43
C SER A 67 -20.23 -18.75 -11.12
N ASP A 68 -19.76 -19.15 -12.30
CA ASP A 68 -18.85 -18.31 -13.11
C ASP A 68 -19.46 -16.94 -13.46
N ALA A 69 -20.77 -16.86 -13.60
CA ALA A 69 -21.48 -15.60 -13.85
C ALA A 69 -21.43 -14.68 -12.63
N GLU A 70 -21.67 -15.21 -11.43
CA GLU A 70 -21.58 -14.48 -10.16
C GLU A 70 -20.13 -14.05 -9.90
N ILE A 71 -19.13 -14.89 -10.16
CA ILE A 71 -17.71 -14.51 -10.03
C ILE A 71 -17.38 -13.33 -10.94
N ARG A 72 -17.84 -13.35 -12.19
CA ARG A 72 -17.61 -12.24 -13.13
C ARG A 72 -18.29 -10.94 -12.67
N GLU A 73 -19.55 -11.01 -12.21
CA GLU A 73 -20.28 -9.85 -11.70
C GLU A 73 -19.56 -9.24 -10.48
N ARG A 74 -19.18 -10.07 -9.51
CA ARG A 74 -18.46 -9.62 -8.32
C ARG A 74 -17.08 -9.07 -8.64
N THR A 75 -16.36 -9.67 -9.59
CA THR A 75 -15.08 -9.11 -10.08
C THR A 75 -15.27 -7.72 -10.68
N GLN A 76 -16.35 -7.51 -11.45
CA GLN A 76 -16.65 -6.19 -12.02
C GLN A 76 -16.93 -5.16 -10.92
N LYS A 77 -17.76 -5.49 -9.92
CA LYS A 77 -18.02 -4.62 -8.76
C LYS A 77 -16.76 -4.32 -7.95
N LEU A 78 -15.91 -5.34 -7.76
CA LEU A 78 -14.62 -5.18 -7.09
C LEU A 78 -13.74 -4.16 -7.82
N ILE A 79 -13.64 -4.22 -9.15
CA ILE A 79 -12.90 -3.26 -9.98
C ILE A 79 -13.48 -1.85 -9.83
N GLU A 80 -14.79 -1.68 -9.93
CA GLU A 80 -15.46 -0.40 -9.75
C GLU A 80 -15.22 0.20 -8.36
N ASN A 81 -15.27 -0.63 -7.33
CA ASN A 81 -14.96 -0.25 -5.96
C ASN A 81 -13.50 0.22 -5.82
N GLN A 82 -12.54 -0.51 -6.40
CA GLN A 82 -11.13 -0.11 -6.35
C GLN A 82 -10.88 1.23 -7.06
N HIS A 83 -11.53 1.52 -8.18
CA HIS A 83 -11.44 2.83 -8.85
C HIS A 83 -12.00 3.96 -7.98
N ARG A 84 -13.13 3.72 -7.31
CA ARG A 84 -13.73 4.69 -6.38
C ARG A 84 -12.80 4.98 -5.21
N ASP A 85 -12.27 3.95 -4.58
CA ASP A 85 -11.41 4.06 -3.40
C ASP A 85 -10.06 4.69 -3.74
N ASP A 86 -9.52 4.40 -4.93
CA ASP A 86 -8.35 5.05 -5.50
C ASP A 86 -8.54 6.56 -5.73
N THR A 87 -9.77 6.97 -6.01
CA THR A 87 -10.12 8.39 -6.13
C THR A 87 -10.29 9.03 -4.76
N ALA A 88 -10.93 8.32 -3.84
CA ALA A 88 -11.22 8.81 -2.51
C ALA A 88 -9.95 9.07 -1.68
N ILE A 89 -8.94 8.20 -1.77
CA ILE A 89 -7.73 8.29 -0.94
C ILE A 89 -6.99 9.63 -1.06
N ASP A 90 -7.10 10.33 -2.19
CA ASP A 90 -6.45 11.63 -2.41
C ASP A 90 -7.11 12.78 -1.61
N GLN A 91 -8.22 12.50 -0.91
CA GLN A 91 -8.91 13.44 -0.02
C GLN A 91 -8.77 13.08 1.46
N TYR A 92 -8.01 12.02 1.77
CA TYR A 92 -7.82 11.56 3.14
C TYR A 92 -6.38 11.76 3.60
N GLU A 93 -6.24 12.37 4.78
CA GLU A 93 -5.01 12.24 5.53
C GLU A 93 -5.05 10.96 6.38
N ARG A 94 -3.89 10.46 6.77
CA ARG A 94 -3.74 9.28 7.62
C ARG A 94 -2.38 9.25 8.31
N ILE A 95 -2.28 8.46 9.35
CA ILE A 95 -1.00 8.10 9.97
C ILE A 95 -0.48 6.82 9.32
N GLU A 96 0.79 6.83 8.91
CA GLU A 96 1.49 5.66 8.37
C GLU A 96 2.69 5.32 9.26
N HIS A 97 2.67 4.14 9.88
CA HIS A 97 3.81 3.56 10.57
C HIS A 97 4.56 2.66 9.59
N GLN A 98 5.79 3.01 9.28
CA GLN A 98 6.63 2.34 8.29
C GLN A 98 7.85 1.74 8.99
N VAL A 99 8.04 0.42 8.84
CA VAL A 99 9.16 -0.32 9.42
C VAL A 99 9.90 -1.06 8.31
N ASN A 100 11.19 -0.78 8.16
CA ASN A 100 12.09 -1.51 7.29
C ASN A 100 12.94 -2.47 8.11
N ARG A 101 13.14 -3.70 7.61
CA ARG A 101 13.85 -4.77 8.32
C ARG A 101 14.88 -5.44 7.44
N THR A 102 15.82 -6.18 8.05
CA THR A 102 16.68 -7.10 7.32
C THR A 102 15.93 -8.37 6.94
N ALA A 103 16.41 -9.09 5.92
CA ALA A 103 15.97 -10.45 5.62
C ALA A 103 16.27 -11.44 6.75
N GLY A 104 15.62 -12.61 6.69
CA GLY A 104 15.96 -13.80 7.48
C GLY A 104 15.00 -14.09 8.64
N ALA A 105 15.31 -15.17 9.38
CA ALA A 105 14.46 -15.68 10.46
C ALA A 105 14.42 -14.76 11.71
N ASN A 106 15.46 -13.95 11.90
CA ASN A 106 15.57 -12.98 13.00
C ASN A 106 15.80 -11.57 12.41
N PRO A 107 14.76 -10.96 11.81
CA PRO A 107 14.91 -9.67 11.15
C PRO A 107 15.21 -8.56 12.16
N ARG A 108 16.22 -7.74 11.86
CA ARG A 108 16.51 -6.52 12.63
C ARG A 108 15.80 -5.35 12.00
N VAL A 109 15.25 -4.45 12.82
CA VAL A 109 14.71 -3.18 12.37
C VAL A 109 15.88 -2.31 11.88
N LEU A 110 15.78 -1.79 10.67
CA LEU A 110 16.72 -0.87 10.04
C LEU A 110 16.24 0.58 10.15
N GLU A 111 14.91 0.76 10.00
CA GLU A 111 14.24 2.04 10.12
C GLU A 111 12.85 1.83 10.72
N ASP A 112 12.46 2.72 11.63
CA ASP A 112 11.13 2.79 12.22
C ASP A 112 10.65 4.24 12.15
N LYS A 113 9.66 4.52 11.29
CA LYS A 113 9.22 5.88 11.00
C LYS A 113 7.71 6.00 11.08
N LEU A 114 7.25 7.03 11.76
CA LEU A 114 5.85 7.42 11.81
C LEU A 114 5.65 8.67 10.96
N TYR A 115 4.75 8.59 10.00
CA TYR A 115 4.42 9.68 9.10
C TYR A 115 2.96 10.09 9.22
N ARG A 116 2.71 11.37 9.01
CA ARG A 116 1.40 11.89 8.61
C ARG A 116 1.41 12.00 7.09
N ALA A 117 0.60 11.20 6.43
CA ALA A 117 0.44 11.20 4.99
C ALA A 117 -0.72 12.13 4.63
N VAL A 118 -0.44 13.21 3.91
CA VAL A 118 -1.35 14.33 3.69
C VAL A 118 -1.62 14.57 2.21
N PRO A 119 -2.87 14.93 1.81
CA PRO A 119 -3.19 15.22 0.41
C PRO A 119 -2.56 16.54 -0.04
N THR A 120 -2.10 16.58 -1.31
CA THR A 120 -1.46 17.76 -1.92
C THR A 120 -2.22 18.31 -3.12
N GLY A 121 -3.35 17.70 -3.49
CA GLY A 121 -4.11 18.01 -4.70
C GLY A 121 -3.57 17.34 -5.97
N SER A 122 -2.36 16.80 -5.96
CA SER A 122 -1.78 16.00 -7.05
C SER A 122 -1.02 14.79 -6.52
N GLY A 123 -1.52 14.20 -5.44
CA GLY A 123 -0.97 13.04 -4.74
C GLY A 123 -0.88 13.27 -3.23
N THR A 124 0.04 12.56 -2.58
CA THR A 124 0.22 12.55 -1.13
C THR A 124 1.66 12.96 -0.79
N MET A 125 1.83 13.76 0.25
CA MET A 125 3.10 14.07 0.89
C MET A 125 3.18 13.35 2.24
N LYS A 126 4.35 12.87 2.63
CA LYS A 126 4.63 12.33 3.97
C LYS A 126 5.34 13.38 4.82
N ILE A 127 4.78 13.68 5.98
CA ILE A 127 5.34 14.54 7.02
C ILE A 127 5.86 13.60 8.11
N LEU A 128 7.15 13.64 8.40
CA LEU A 128 7.75 12.81 9.43
C LEU A 128 7.29 13.29 10.81
N LEU A 129 6.72 12.41 11.60
CA LEU A 129 6.30 12.67 12.99
C LEU A 129 7.31 12.12 14.00
N LYS A 130 7.77 10.88 13.78
CA LYS A 130 8.75 10.20 14.65
C LYS A 130 9.72 9.37 13.78
N GLU A 131 10.96 9.25 14.23
CA GLU A 131 11.97 8.32 13.72
C GLU A 131 12.63 7.62 14.90
N ASP A 132 12.65 6.29 14.90
CA ASP A 132 13.15 5.43 15.99
C ASP A 132 12.56 5.84 17.36
N ASN A 133 11.24 6.00 17.42
CA ASN A 133 10.47 6.48 18.58
C ASN A 133 10.80 7.92 19.06
N LYS A 134 11.66 8.66 18.37
CA LYS A 134 11.97 10.03 18.70
C LYS A 134 11.10 11.00 17.89
N PRO A 135 10.43 11.96 18.52
CA PRO A 135 9.68 12.98 17.81
C PRO A 135 10.58 13.77 16.84
N THR A 136 10.01 14.14 15.70
CA THR A 136 10.68 15.03 14.73
C THR A 136 10.99 16.39 15.40
N ASP A 137 12.15 16.93 15.08
CA ASP A 137 12.53 18.29 15.51
C ASP A 137 11.45 19.31 15.11
N PRO A 138 11.01 20.19 16.03
CA PRO A 138 9.95 21.15 15.77
C PRO A 138 10.22 22.10 14.59
N ILE A 139 11.49 22.42 14.31
CA ILE A 139 11.89 23.27 13.19
C ILE A 139 11.68 22.49 11.89
N LEU A 140 12.12 21.23 11.84
CA LEU A 140 11.91 20.34 10.68
C LEU A 140 10.42 20.10 10.44
N TYR A 141 9.63 19.85 11.51
CA TYR A 141 8.19 19.69 11.37
C TYR A 141 7.52 20.91 10.73
N ARG A 142 7.86 22.12 11.21
CA ARG A 142 7.34 23.38 10.66
C ARG A 142 7.77 23.60 9.20
N GLN A 143 8.99 23.23 8.84
CA GLN A 143 9.45 23.27 7.44
C GLN A 143 8.64 22.36 6.53
N GLN A 144 8.29 21.17 7.02
CA GLN A 144 7.44 20.23 6.27
C GLN A 144 6.02 20.78 6.09
N LEU A 145 5.43 21.40 7.13
CA LEU A 145 4.13 22.08 7.02
C LEU A 145 4.17 23.22 5.98
N GLN A 146 5.25 24.01 5.97
CA GLN A 146 5.41 25.07 4.99
C GLN A 146 5.51 24.50 3.55
N THR A 147 6.24 23.40 3.37
CA THR A 147 6.30 22.71 2.08
C THR A 147 4.92 22.20 1.66
N TRP A 148 4.14 21.64 2.58
CA TRP A 148 2.79 21.19 2.28
C TRP A 148 1.89 22.35 1.87
N LYS A 149 1.93 23.49 2.57
CA LYS A 149 1.23 24.72 2.19
C LYS A 149 1.58 25.15 0.75
N GLU A 150 2.89 25.22 0.44
CA GLU A 150 3.37 25.60 -0.92
C GLU A 150 2.84 24.66 -2.02
N LEU A 151 2.76 23.35 -1.76
CA LEU A 151 2.21 22.37 -2.70
C LEU A 151 0.71 22.58 -2.92
N LEU A 152 -0.05 22.87 -1.86
CA LEU A 152 -1.49 23.17 -1.96
C LEU A 152 -1.74 24.48 -2.69
N GLU A 153 -0.98 25.53 -2.39
CA GLU A 153 -1.04 26.81 -3.12
C GLU A 153 -0.73 26.64 -4.60
N LEU A 154 0.24 25.76 -4.93
CA LEU A 154 0.57 25.42 -6.31
C LEU A 154 -0.59 24.67 -6.98
N ALA A 155 -1.21 23.71 -6.31
CA ALA A 155 -2.35 22.95 -6.84
C ALA A 155 -3.56 23.84 -7.16
N LEU A 156 -3.69 24.98 -6.47
CA LEU A 156 -4.74 25.98 -6.73
C LEU A 156 -4.42 26.95 -7.88
N LYS A 157 -3.27 26.81 -8.54
CA LYS A 157 -2.83 27.65 -9.68
C LYS A 157 -2.76 26.80 -10.96
N PRO A 158 -3.89 26.44 -11.58
CA PRO A 158 -3.93 25.49 -12.69
C PRO A 158 -3.15 25.98 -13.92
N ASP A 159 -2.87 27.28 -14.05
CA ASP A 159 -2.10 27.86 -15.17
C ASP A 159 -0.58 27.86 -14.93
N ASP A 160 -0.11 27.63 -13.70
CA ASP A 160 1.33 27.51 -13.41
C ASP A 160 1.89 26.27 -14.09
N PRO A 161 2.99 26.38 -14.88
CA PRO A 161 3.60 25.24 -15.56
C PRO A 161 4.01 24.08 -14.61
N ARG A 162 4.38 24.40 -13.37
CA ARG A 162 4.76 23.40 -12.35
C ARG A 162 3.54 22.64 -11.87
N ALA A 163 2.40 23.33 -11.69
CA ALA A 163 1.12 22.71 -11.34
C ALA A 163 0.65 21.78 -12.48
N LYS A 164 0.70 22.23 -13.73
CA LYS A 164 0.36 21.40 -14.91
C LYS A 164 1.24 20.15 -14.99
N LEU A 165 2.56 20.29 -14.76
CA LEU A 165 3.47 19.15 -14.76
C LEU A 165 3.19 18.18 -13.58
N ALA A 166 2.95 18.68 -12.39
CA ALA A 166 2.62 17.85 -11.21
C ALA A 166 1.31 17.08 -11.44
N TYR A 167 0.28 17.79 -11.94
CA TYR A 167 -1.01 17.21 -12.24
C TYR A 167 -0.93 16.15 -13.36
N SER A 168 -0.23 16.43 -14.46
CA SER A 168 -0.07 15.47 -15.57
C SER A 168 0.64 14.19 -15.13
N LYS A 169 1.68 14.29 -14.29
CA LYS A 169 2.35 13.12 -13.70
C LYS A 169 1.45 12.32 -12.77
N TRP A 170 0.67 13.00 -11.95
CA TRP A 170 -0.31 12.37 -11.08
C TRP A 170 -1.40 11.66 -11.88
N GLN A 171 -1.96 12.34 -12.89
CA GLN A 171 -2.98 11.79 -13.78
C GLN A 171 -2.44 10.52 -14.48
N LYS A 172 -1.21 10.58 -15.02
CA LYS A 172 -0.58 9.40 -15.65
C LYS A 172 -0.49 8.22 -14.67
N ARG A 173 -0.04 8.44 -13.44
CA ARG A 173 0.01 7.36 -12.42
C ARG A 173 -1.36 6.77 -12.12
N LYS A 174 -2.40 7.62 -12.06
CA LYS A 174 -3.79 7.17 -11.87
C LYS A 174 -4.26 6.32 -13.05
N THR A 175 -4.03 6.76 -14.27
CA THR A 175 -4.38 5.98 -15.48
C THR A 175 -3.60 4.66 -15.52
N ASP A 176 -2.28 4.68 -15.34
CA ASP A 176 -1.46 3.46 -15.34
C ASP A 176 -1.96 2.44 -14.28
N ARG A 177 -2.44 2.91 -13.14
CA ARG A 177 -3.01 2.06 -12.09
C ARG A 177 -4.41 1.54 -12.45
N ALA A 178 -5.27 2.40 -12.97
CA ALA A 178 -6.59 2.00 -13.44
C ALA A 178 -6.48 0.91 -14.49
N ASP A 179 -5.58 1.06 -15.47
CA ASP A 179 -5.31 0.06 -16.50
C ASP A 179 -4.86 -1.29 -15.93
N LEU A 180 -4.13 -1.30 -14.81
CA LEU A 180 -3.74 -2.54 -14.13
C LEU A 180 -4.91 -3.18 -13.39
N VAL A 181 -5.74 -2.39 -12.71
CA VAL A 181 -6.94 -2.87 -12.03
C VAL A 181 -7.89 -3.50 -13.04
N ASP A 182 -8.12 -2.83 -14.17
CA ASP A 182 -8.97 -3.34 -15.24
C ASP A 182 -8.43 -4.62 -15.87
N ALA A 183 -7.11 -4.69 -16.09
CA ALA A 183 -6.45 -5.86 -16.66
C ALA A 183 -6.58 -7.11 -15.77
N THR A 184 -6.81 -6.97 -14.47
CA THR A 184 -6.92 -8.11 -13.54
C THR A 184 -7.97 -9.12 -13.97
N ARG A 185 -9.08 -8.67 -14.52
CA ARG A 185 -10.16 -9.54 -15.00
C ARG A 185 -9.70 -10.52 -16.05
N ASP A 186 -8.85 -10.09 -16.98
CA ASP A 186 -8.41 -10.88 -18.12
C ASP A 186 -7.06 -11.55 -17.87
N ALA A 187 -6.23 -10.97 -16.99
CA ALA A 187 -4.89 -11.46 -16.66
C ALA A 187 -4.88 -12.72 -15.81
N PHE A 188 -5.98 -13.03 -15.10
CA PHE A 188 -6.04 -14.18 -14.21
C PHE A 188 -7.21 -15.12 -14.47
N LEU A 189 -6.92 -16.40 -14.29
CA LEU A 189 -7.93 -17.44 -14.08
C LEU A 189 -8.28 -17.46 -12.59
N THR A 190 -9.53 -17.18 -12.27
CA THR A 190 -10.05 -17.06 -10.89
C THR A 190 -10.69 -18.37 -10.46
N LYS A 191 -10.30 -18.89 -9.27
CA LYS A 191 -10.90 -20.06 -8.66
C LYS A 191 -11.36 -19.73 -7.25
N TRP A 192 -12.63 -19.98 -6.95
CA TRP A 192 -13.14 -19.86 -5.57
C TRP A 192 -12.59 -20.99 -4.68
N LEU A 193 -12.13 -20.63 -3.47
CA LEU A 193 -11.55 -21.54 -2.48
C LEU A 193 -12.43 -21.79 -1.27
N GLY A 194 -13.48 -20.98 -1.07
CA GLY A 194 -14.33 -21.05 0.10
C GLY A 194 -14.54 -19.67 0.74
N GLN A 195 -14.87 -19.69 2.03
CA GLN A 195 -15.15 -18.49 2.81
C GLN A 195 -14.26 -18.43 4.03
N GLU A 196 -13.78 -17.24 4.36
CA GLU A 196 -12.99 -16.96 5.56
C GLU A 196 -13.44 -15.63 6.19
N MET A 197 -13.20 -15.48 7.49
CA MET A 197 -13.43 -14.22 8.21
C MET A 197 -12.17 -13.35 8.15
N VAL A 198 -12.31 -12.11 7.70
CA VAL A 198 -11.23 -11.11 7.72
C VAL A 198 -11.71 -9.90 8.51
N ASN A 199 -11.02 -9.56 9.59
CA ASN A 199 -11.39 -8.45 10.49
C ASN A 199 -12.87 -8.46 10.93
N GLY A 200 -13.42 -9.66 11.19
CA GLY A 200 -14.82 -9.83 11.62
C GLY A 200 -15.86 -9.78 10.48
N ARG A 201 -15.44 -9.69 9.22
CA ARG A 201 -16.33 -9.67 8.04
C ARG A 201 -16.21 -10.97 7.23
N PRO A 202 -17.34 -11.53 6.76
CA PRO A 202 -17.32 -12.73 5.93
C PRO A 202 -16.81 -12.38 4.52
N CYS A 203 -15.77 -13.07 4.08
CA CYS A 203 -15.16 -12.89 2.75
C CYS A 203 -15.21 -14.18 1.95
N ASP A 204 -15.44 -14.06 0.65
CA ASP A 204 -15.14 -15.12 -0.29
C ASP A 204 -13.65 -15.06 -0.67
N VAL A 205 -13.04 -16.24 -0.73
CA VAL A 205 -11.61 -16.39 -1.02
C VAL A 205 -11.42 -16.90 -2.43
N PHE A 206 -10.59 -16.21 -3.20
CA PHE A 206 -10.28 -16.59 -4.56
C PHE A 206 -8.78 -16.77 -4.75
N ASP A 207 -8.41 -17.80 -5.53
CA ASP A 207 -7.07 -18.02 -6.05
C ASP A 207 -6.99 -17.47 -7.48
N LEU A 208 -5.96 -16.68 -7.74
CA LEU A 208 -5.71 -16.03 -9.02
C LEU A 208 -4.43 -16.61 -9.63
N ASN A 209 -4.57 -17.31 -10.74
CA ASN A 209 -3.45 -17.86 -11.48
C ASN A 209 -3.32 -17.14 -12.83
N PRO A 210 -2.09 -16.89 -13.33
CA PRO A 210 -1.91 -16.22 -14.62
C PRO A 210 -2.69 -16.93 -15.73
N ASN A 211 -3.43 -16.15 -16.51
CA ASN A 211 -4.15 -16.64 -17.67
C ASN A 211 -3.18 -16.75 -18.87
N PRO A 212 -2.93 -17.96 -19.41
CA PRO A 212 -2.02 -18.14 -20.55
C PRO A 212 -2.49 -17.44 -21.84
N ALA A 213 -3.79 -17.13 -21.94
CA ALA A 213 -4.37 -16.43 -23.09
C ALA A 213 -4.31 -14.89 -22.95
N PHE A 214 -3.83 -14.38 -21.83
CA PHE A 214 -3.68 -12.94 -21.63
C PHE A 214 -2.50 -12.38 -22.42
N HIS A 215 -2.75 -11.29 -23.15
CA HIS A 215 -1.75 -10.56 -23.93
C HIS A 215 -1.45 -9.21 -23.28
N PRO A 216 -0.34 -9.05 -22.55
CA PRO A 216 0.00 -7.80 -21.88
C PRO A 216 0.33 -6.71 -22.89
N HIS A 217 -0.14 -5.48 -22.63
CA HIS A 217 0.13 -4.28 -23.43
C HIS A 217 1.14 -3.34 -22.78
N SER A 218 1.58 -3.62 -21.56
CA SER A 218 2.55 -2.84 -20.80
C SER A 218 3.47 -3.76 -20.01
N ILE A 219 4.62 -3.23 -19.59
CA ILE A 219 5.59 -3.93 -18.74
C ILE A 219 4.99 -4.32 -17.37
N PHE A 220 4.03 -3.53 -16.87
CA PHE A 220 3.35 -3.84 -15.61
C PHE A 220 2.30 -4.94 -15.80
N GLN A 221 1.61 -4.99 -16.93
CA GLN A 221 0.72 -6.09 -17.27
C GLN A 221 1.52 -7.38 -17.55
N ASP A 222 2.72 -7.27 -18.14
CA ASP A 222 3.60 -8.43 -18.28
C ASP A 222 3.97 -9.04 -16.94
N ALA A 223 4.26 -8.20 -15.94
CA ALA A 223 4.53 -8.65 -14.58
C ALA A 223 3.39 -9.49 -13.99
N MET A 224 2.12 -9.24 -14.35
CA MET A 224 0.96 -10.03 -13.89
C MET A 224 1.05 -11.49 -14.33
N THR A 225 1.68 -11.77 -15.47
CA THR A 225 1.87 -13.13 -15.97
C THR A 225 2.90 -13.94 -15.15
N HIS A 226 3.64 -13.30 -14.25
CA HIS A 226 4.67 -13.88 -13.41
C HIS A 226 4.26 -14.05 -11.94
N ILE A 227 3.01 -13.73 -11.59
CA ILE A 227 2.52 -13.63 -10.21
C ILE A 227 1.30 -14.53 -10.05
N THR A 228 1.20 -15.22 -8.90
CA THR A 228 -0.05 -15.78 -8.40
C THR A 228 -0.53 -14.95 -7.22
N ALA A 229 -1.84 -14.93 -6.98
CA ALA A 229 -2.38 -14.20 -5.84
C ALA A 229 -3.56 -14.95 -5.20
N LYS A 230 -3.76 -14.71 -3.91
CA LYS A 230 -4.98 -15.04 -3.19
C LYS A 230 -5.64 -13.75 -2.74
N ILE A 231 -6.94 -13.61 -2.98
CA ILE A 231 -7.71 -12.44 -2.57
C ILE A 231 -8.91 -12.83 -1.71
N TRP A 232 -9.25 -11.97 -0.78
CA TRP A 232 -10.43 -12.05 0.08
C TRP A 232 -11.34 -10.88 -0.26
N VAL A 233 -12.53 -11.20 -0.74
CA VAL A 233 -13.53 -10.21 -1.17
C VAL A 233 -14.68 -10.22 -0.18
N ASP A 234 -14.94 -9.07 0.44
CA ASP A 234 -16.07 -8.89 1.35
C ASP A 234 -17.39 -9.24 0.65
N ARG A 235 -18.22 -10.03 1.32
CA ARG A 235 -19.45 -10.56 0.71
C ARG A 235 -20.59 -9.56 0.66
N GLU A 236 -20.58 -8.55 1.49
CA GLU A 236 -21.65 -7.56 1.59
C GLU A 236 -21.45 -6.40 0.63
N GLN A 237 -20.20 -6.00 0.45
CA GLN A 237 -19.86 -4.79 -0.31
C GLN A 237 -19.04 -5.05 -1.58
N ASP A 238 -18.65 -6.30 -1.87
CA ASP A 238 -17.75 -6.66 -2.96
C ASP A 238 -16.44 -5.84 -2.96
N GLN A 239 -15.88 -5.61 -1.76
CA GLN A 239 -14.65 -4.90 -1.52
C GLN A 239 -13.47 -5.85 -1.31
N LEU A 240 -12.28 -5.42 -1.73
CA LEU A 240 -11.04 -6.15 -1.43
C LEU A 240 -10.68 -5.97 0.04
N ALA A 241 -10.88 -7.01 0.85
CA ALA A 241 -10.49 -6.96 2.26
C ALA A 241 -9.00 -7.29 2.46
N ARG A 242 -8.47 -8.25 1.67
CA ARG A 242 -7.08 -8.70 1.74
C ARG A 242 -6.62 -9.24 0.39
N ALA A 243 -5.33 -9.09 0.11
CA ALA A 243 -4.66 -9.76 -1.00
C ALA A 243 -3.27 -10.23 -0.57
N GLU A 244 -2.85 -11.38 -1.10
CA GLU A 244 -1.49 -11.92 -0.98
C GLU A 244 -1.02 -12.34 -2.36
N ALA A 245 0.17 -11.90 -2.76
CA ALA A 245 0.75 -12.22 -4.06
C ALA A 245 2.16 -12.79 -3.92
N HIS A 246 2.49 -13.71 -4.81
CA HIS A 246 3.76 -14.39 -4.88
C HIS A 246 4.37 -14.27 -6.27
N VAL A 247 5.60 -13.82 -6.34
CA VAL A 247 6.38 -13.76 -7.58
C VAL A 247 6.90 -15.16 -7.90
N MET A 248 6.29 -15.81 -8.91
CA MET A 248 6.60 -17.19 -9.30
C MET A 248 7.78 -17.28 -10.25
N ARG A 249 8.03 -16.25 -11.04
CA ARG A 249 9.13 -16.12 -11.98
C ARG A 249 9.73 -14.74 -11.91
N ASP A 250 11.01 -14.63 -12.27
CA ASP A 250 11.68 -13.33 -12.33
C ASP A 250 10.94 -12.36 -13.26
N ILE A 251 10.76 -11.12 -12.81
CA ILE A 251 10.15 -10.02 -13.58
C ILE A 251 11.29 -9.11 -14.05
N SER A 252 11.38 -8.87 -15.36
CA SER A 252 12.44 -8.07 -15.97
C SER A 252 11.90 -6.76 -16.52
N PHE A 253 12.55 -5.66 -16.21
CA PHE A 253 12.21 -4.32 -16.67
C PHE A 253 13.28 -3.83 -17.67
N GLY A 254 12.83 -3.34 -18.85
CA GLY A 254 13.72 -2.92 -19.93
C GLY A 254 14.67 -4.04 -20.37
N GLY A 255 14.14 -5.26 -20.62
CA GLY A 255 14.94 -6.41 -20.99
C GLY A 255 15.89 -6.88 -19.87
N GLY A 256 15.65 -6.50 -18.61
CA GLY A 256 16.52 -6.79 -17.47
C GLY A 256 17.67 -5.81 -17.28
N ILE A 257 17.85 -4.83 -18.17
CA ILE A 257 18.90 -3.81 -18.04
C ILE A 257 18.52 -2.77 -16.99
N LEU A 258 17.26 -2.30 -17.02
CA LEU A 258 16.78 -1.28 -16.07
C LEU A 258 16.55 -1.85 -14.67
N GLY A 259 16.08 -3.10 -14.59
CA GLY A 259 15.86 -3.74 -13.32
C GLY A 259 15.34 -5.16 -13.46
N LYS A 260 15.37 -5.88 -12.34
CA LYS A 260 14.86 -7.24 -12.23
C LYS A 260 14.34 -7.46 -10.82
N LEU A 261 13.14 -8.02 -10.70
CA LEU A 261 12.62 -8.52 -9.44
C LEU A 261 12.73 -10.05 -9.47
N TYR A 262 13.32 -10.62 -8.45
CA TYR A 262 13.55 -12.07 -8.41
C TYR A 262 12.32 -12.83 -7.93
N ARG A 263 12.18 -14.06 -8.41
CA ARG A 263 11.19 -15.02 -7.91
C ARG A 263 11.28 -15.18 -6.40
N GLY A 264 10.16 -15.54 -5.77
CA GLY A 264 10.07 -15.74 -4.31
C GLY A 264 9.68 -14.46 -3.56
N GLY A 265 9.58 -13.31 -4.26
CA GLY A 265 9.02 -12.10 -3.64
C GLY A 265 7.58 -12.32 -3.20
N VAL A 266 7.23 -11.73 -2.06
CA VAL A 266 5.90 -11.77 -1.45
C VAL A 266 5.39 -10.36 -1.24
N PHE A 267 4.09 -10.17 -1.48
CA PHE A 267 3.38 -8.95 -1.17
C PHE A 267 2.10 -9.31 -0.43
N SER A 268 1.77 -8.59 0.65
CA SER A 268 0.47 -8.66 1.28
C SER A 268 -0.13 -7.28 1.47
N PHE A 269 -1.46 -7.21 1.39
CA PHE A 269 -2.22 -5.99 1.41
C PHE A 269 -3.54 -6.20 2.13
N GLN A 270 -3.96 -5.24 2.95
CA GLN A 270 -5.28 -5.23 3.60
C GLN A 270 -5.89 -3.85 3.49
N GLN A 271 -7.21 -3.82 3.32
CA GLN A 271 -8.03 -2.62 3.39
C GLN A 271 -8.99 -2.68 4.58
N THR A 272 -9.44 -1.52 5.00
CA THR A 272 -10.49 -1.35 6.01
C THR A 272 -11.47 -0.29 5.56
N GLU A 273 -12.72 -0.43 5.97
CA GLU A 273 -13.74 0.58 5.76
C GLU A 273 -13.46 1.78 6.68
N VAL A 274 -13.21 2.95 6.09
CA VAL A 274 -12.89 4.20 6.80
C VAL A 274 -14.08 5.16 6.87
N SER A 275 -15.00 5.02 5.94
CA SER A 275 -16.32 5.65 5.93
C SER A 275 -17.26 4.80 5.08
N SER A 276 -18.57 5.03 5.17
CA SER A 276 -19.57 4.19 4.49
C SER A 276 -19.24 3.94 3.02
N GLY A 277 -18.89 2.69 2.70
CA GLY A 277 -18.55 2.22 1.35
C GLY A 277 -17.19 2.69 0.81
N VAL A 278 -16.35 3.36 1.60
CA VAL A 278 -14.98 3.75 1.22
C VAL A 278 -13.99 2.88 1.96
N TRP A 279 -13.23 2.09 1.23
CA TRP A 279 -12.21 1.18 1.78
C TRP A 279 -10.82 1.64 1.39
N LEU A 280 -10.00 1.90 2.41
CA LEU A 280 -8.65 2.40 2.21
C LEU A 280 -7.62 1.45 2.84
N PRO A 281 -6.36 1.53 2.40
CA PRO A 281 -5.30 0.67 2.90
C PRO A 281 -5.16 0.69 4.41
N ALA A 282 -5.09 -0.47 5.05
CA ALA A 282 -4.79 -0.59 6.47
C ALA A 282 -3.39 -1.14 6.70
N ARG A 283 -2.93 -2.01 5.79
CA ARG A 283 -1.63 -2.67 5.95
C ARG A 283 -1.03 -3.05 4.61
N TYR A 284 0.30 -2.89 4.50
CA TYR A 284 1.13 -3.42 3.43
C TYR A 284 2.33 -4.16 3.99
N GLN A 285 2.74 -5.22 3.32
CA GLN A 285 4.01 -5.86 3.56
C GLN A 285 4.66 -6.21 2.23
N TYR A 286 5.95 -5.92 2.14
CA TYR A 286 6.77 -6.22 0.98
C TYR A 286 7.98 -7.02 1.44
N ASP A 287 8.22 -8.14 0.77
CA ASP A 287 9.41 -8.97 0.97
C ASP A 287 9.95 -9.32 -0.42
N PHE A 288 10.88 -8.49 -0.92
CA PHE A 288 11.42 -8.61 -2.26
C PHE A 288 12.94 -8.59 -2.29
N MET A 289 13.48 -9.33 -3.24
CA MET A 289 14.87 -9.18 -3.70
C MET A 289 14.87 -8.81 -5.18
N GLY A 290 15.81 -7.97 -5.58
CA GLY A 290 15.89 -7.56 -6.95
C GLY A 290 17.23 -6.94 -7.31
N ARG A 291 17.32 -6.46 -8.55
CA ARG A 291 18.46 -5.73 -9.08
C ARG A 291 17.98 -4.48 -9.82
N LYS A 292 18.65 -3.37 -9.57
CA LYS A 292 18.49 -2.12 -10.32
C LYS A 292 19.81 -1.80 -11.01
N PHE A 293 19.80 -1.80 -12.33
CA PHE A 293 21.03 -1.75 -13.12
C PHE A 293 22.02 -2.82 -12.66
N LEU A 294 23.11 -2.44 -11.99
CA LEU A 294 24.16 -3.35 -11.47
C LEU A 294 24.06 -3.59 -9.96
N PHE A 295 23.11 -2.95 -9.26
CA PHE A 295 23.01 -3.00 -7.80
C PHE A 295 21.87 -3.91 -7.38
N THR A 296 22.18 -4.92 -6.57
CA THR A 296 21.17 -5.76 -5.90
C THR A 296 20.58 -4.99 -4.74
N PHE A 297 19.29 -5.18 -4.50
CA PHE A 297 18.58 -4.63 -3.36
C PHE A 297 17.70 -5.72 -2.73
N GLU A 298 17.45 -5.56 -1.44
CA GLU A 298 16.47 -6.30 -0.66
C GLU A 298 15.56 -5.30 0.00
N GLU A 299 14.25 -5.58 0.00
CA GLU A 299 13.25 -4.72 0.64
C GLU A 299 12.32 -5.59 1.46
N HIS A 300 12.33 -5.37 2.77
CA HIS A 300 11.49 -6.03 3.75
C HIS A 300 10.78 -4.95 4.55
N GLN A 301 9.68 -4.46 4.01
CA GLN A 301 8.96 -3.32 4.54
C GLN A 301 7.57 -3.73 5.03
N TYR A 302 7.20 -3.18 6.18
CA TYR A 302 5.86 -3.21 6.73
C TYR A 302 5.35 -1.79 6.89
N ILE A 303 4.12 -1.54 6.43
CA ILE A 303 3.45 -0.25 6.56
C ILE A 303 2.05 -0.51 7.13
N GLU A 304 1.73 0.17 8.22
CA GLU A 304 0.39 0.23 8.79
C GLU A 304 -0.18 1.64 8.65
N ALA A 305 -1.37 1.74 8.07
CA ALA A 305 -2.08 3.00 7.87
C ALA A 305 -3.32 3.03 8.76
N SER A 306 -3.49 4.13 9.50
CA SER A 306 -4.55 4.29 10.50
C SER A 306 -4.98 5.76 10.62
N GLN A 307 -5.97 6.04 11.48
CA GLN A 307 -6.44 7.39 11.80
C GLN A 307 -6.81 8.19 10.54
N TYR A 308 -7.53 7.57 9.64
CA TYR A 308 -8.01 8.23 8.43
C TYR A 308 -8.94 9.38 8.75
N ARG A 309 -8.66 10.56 8.17
CA ARG A 309 -9.49 11.75 8.27
C ARG A 309 -9.76 12.31 6.88
N HIS A 310 -11.01 12.57 6.56
CA HIS A 310 -11.39 13.22 5.32
C HIS A 310 -11.13 14.72 5.43
N ASP A 311 -10.14 15.23 4.70
CA ASP A 311 -9.73 16.64 4.70
C ASP A 311 -10.38 17.44 3.56
N GLY A 312 -10.86 16.75 2.54
CA GLY A 312 -11.53 17.34 1.38
C GLY A 312 -10.59 17.83 0.28
N LEU A 313 -11.03 18.87 -0.43
CA LEU A 313 -10.33 19.42 -1.59
C LEU A 313 -9.17 20.35 -1.19
N PRO A 314 -8.18 20.61 -2.06
CA PRO A 314 -6.98 21.39 -1.75
C PRO A 314 -7.21 22.74 -1.07
N LYS A 315 -8.31 23.43 -1.39
CA LYS A 315 -8.66 24.72 -0.76
C LYS A 315 -9.03 24.57 0.72
N GLN A 316 -9.75 23.49 1.07
CA GLN A 316 -10.14 23.20 2.45
C GLN A 316 -8.91 22.79 3.26
N VAL A 317 -8.08 21.92 2.68
CA VAL A 317 -6.82 21.46 3.28
C VAL A 317 -5.86 22.63 3.51
N LEU A 318 -5.77 23.58 2.57
CA LEU A 318 -4.91 24.78 2.72
C LEU A 318 -5.30 25.58 3.96
N ALA A 319 -6.59 25.81 4.19
CA ALA A 319 -7.06 26.53 5.37
C ALA A 319 -6.69 25.82 6.69
N LEU A 320 -6.75 24.47 6.71
CA LEU A 320 -6.33 23.68 7.87
C LEU A 320 -4.83 23.83 8.16
N VAL A 321 -3.99 23.73 7.13
CA VAL A 321 -2.53 23.88 7.25
C VAL A 321 -2.14 25.28 7.72
N GLU A 322 -2.77 26.31 7.18
CA GLU A 322 -2.52 27.72 7.61
C GLU A 322 -2.86 27.93 9.09
N SER A 323 -3.99 27.37 9.54
CA SER A 323 -4.38 27.38 10.94
C SER A 323 -3.37 26.64 11.83
N GLU A 324 -2.86 25.50 11.38
CA GLU A 324 -1.88 24.72 12.13
C GLU A 324 -0.55 25.45 12.25
N ILE A 325 -0.06 26.06 11.17
CA ILE A 325 1.17 26.87 11.18
C ILE A 325 1.03 28.07 12.13
N ALA A 326 -0.11 28.76 12.09
CA ALA A 326 -0.39 29.90 12.95
C ALA A 326 -0.53 29.52 14.43
N GLY A 327 -1.14 28.36 14.71
CA GLY A 327 -1.40 27.90 16.08
C GLY A 327 -0.18 27.32 16.80
N GLY A 328 0.93 27.06 16.09
CA GLY A 328 2.18 26.52 16.65
C GLY A 328 2.06 25.13 17.30
N LYS A 329 0.96 24.41 17.06
CA LYS A 329 0.77 23.05 17.59
C LYS A 329 1.62 22.05 16.80
N VAL A 330 2.54 21.38 17.49
CA VAL A 330 3.16 20.15 17.01
C VAL A 330 2.15 19.04 17.27
N VAL A 331 1.66 18.38 16.21
CA VAL A 331 0.85 17.16 16.37
C VAL A 331 1.79 16.07 16.85
N ASN A 332 1.79 15.80 18.15
CA ASN A 332 2.39 14.59 18.68
C ASN A 332 1.51 13.42 18.25
N GLY A 333 2.03 12.57 17.38
CA GLY A 333 1.33 11.36 16.96
C GLY A 333 1.30 10.31 18.08
N ASP A 334 0.65 10.62 19.19
CA ASP A 334 0.26 9.60 20.15
C ASP A 334 -1.07 8.99 19.72
N PRO A 335 -1.20 7.64 19.77
CA PRO A 335 -2.36 6.89 19.30
C PRO A 335 -3.64 7.23 20.03
#